data_426576786a05d0e5c1fbfc5bf6033331
#
_entry.id   426576786a05d0e5c1fbfc5bf6033331
#
_cell.length_a   1.000
_cell.length_b   1.000
_cell.length_c   1.000
_cell.angle_alpha   90.00
_cell.angle_beta   90.00
_cell.angle_gamma   90.00
#
_symmetry.space_group_name_H-M   'P 1'
#
loop_
_entity.id
_entity.type
_entity.pdbx_description
1 polymer ?
#
loop_
_entity_poly.entity_id
_entity_poly.type
_entity_poly.pdbx_seq_one_letter_code
_entity_poly.pdbx_strand_id
1 'polypeptide(L)'
;MLYLQYTINIMKQIISRKRLNLITIAVMVATFVEILNTSIANVALKYMAGSFSISNDESLWIVTMFLISCSVLLPVTDWFCSVMGRKKFFLLCIAVFGIASFICGISTSFSMMIFGRIMQGLGGGCLIPLSQAILLESYPKEEHPKAMSIFALGVTLAPVVGPILGGWLTTNLSWNFVFFVSIPFCIMAFIMVSLVIKDPPYMKAIGLHKMDYLGLALLVFWVSTFQIMLDNGQKNGWFDSNYIRNLGICALVSFIALIWWELKCEKPLLDLTIFQNRNFTLGTLLLTSTYGVTYCTIVMLPQFLQTLMGYDSFLSGIAATPMGLGTIVGVVITTILAKKTDLKKISFIGGFVFAFGIYLFSCLNLSIALINVVIPNIVLGIGITMLTVPLTTLTFTYVANSEMTNASSIQNLIKNVGCAIGTSSVGVLVSRYSQVYQTYLVGNLTSTNSVYSQKLTSIVKFLSSAGGRLCYGPK
;
A
#
# COMPACT_ATOMS: atom_id res chain seq x y z
N MET A 1 -40.80 17.73 20.27
CA MET A 1 -40.45 16.47 20.97
C MET A 1 -40.79 15.23 20.14
N LEU A 2 -41.98 15.08 19.59
CA LEU A 2 -42.37 13.94 18.75
C LEU A 2 -41.54 13.77 17.44
N TYR A 3 -41.12 14.86 16.81
CA TYR A 3 -40.27 14.83 15.62
C TYR A 3 -38.82 14.35 15.93
N LEU A 4 -38.26 14.72 17.09
CA LEU A 4 -36.96 14.22 17.55
C LEU A 4 -37.02 12.72 17.88
N GLN A 5 -38.10 12.27 18.48
CA GLN A 5 -38.32 10.86 18.84
C GLN A 5 -38.58 9.99 17.61
N TYR A 6 -39.24 10.53 16.59
CA TYR A 6 -39.44 9.90 15.30
C TYR A 6 -38.12 9.80 14.51
N THR A 7 -37.29 10.84 14.56
CA THR A 7 -35.95 10.85 13.94
C THR A 7 -34.99 9.90 14.64
N ILE A 8 -35.06 9.81 15.98
CA ILE A 8 -34.28 8.85 16.78
C ILE A 8 -34.75 7.39 16.55
N ASN A 9 -36.04 7.16 16.36
CA ASN A 9 -36.55 5.82 16.02
C ASN A 9 -36.25 5.40 14.58
N ILE A 10 -36.18 6.29 13.63
CA ILE A 10 -35.70 6.04 12.26
C ILE A 10 -34.20 5.77 12.26
N MET A 11 -33.40 6.47 13.06
CA MET A 11 -31.98 6.19 13.28
C MET A 11 -31.75 4.88 14.07
N LYS A 12 -32.67 4.48 14.91
CA LYS A 12 -32.74 3.16 15.57
C LYS A 12 -33.40 2.06 14.74
N GLN A 13 -33.59 2.24 13.45
CA GLN A 13 -33.74 1.07 12.57
C GLN A 13 -32.43 0.31 12.61
N ILE A 14 -32.33 -0.41 13.71
CA ILE A 14 -31.27 -1.35 14.11
C ILE A 14 -30.93 -2.14 12.84
N ILE A 15 -29.84 -1.75 12.21
CA ILE A 15 -29.19 -2.59 11.20
C ILE A 15 -29.03 -3.92 11.91
N SER A 16 -29.83 -4.94 11.55
CA SER A 16 -29.73 -6.26 12.18
C SER A 16 -28.25 -6.61 12.23
N ARG A 17 -27.73 -7.16 13.34
CA ARG A 17 -26.31 -7.57 13.45
C ARG A 17 -25.89 -8.45 12.27
N LYS A 18 -26.80 -9.22 11.70
CA LYS A 18 -26.57 -10.00 10.47
C LYS A 18 -26.26 -9.09 9.29
N ARG A 19 -27.00 -7.99 9.12
CA ARG A 19 -26.75 -7.02 8.03
C ARG A 19 -25.44 -6.29 8.22
N LEU A 20 -25.11 -5.91 9.46
CA LEU A 20 -23.83 -5.28 9.79
C LEU A 20 -22.63 -6.18 9.42
N ASN A 21 -22.70 -7.46 9.75
CA ASN A 21 -21.70 -8.45 9.38
C ASN A 21 -21.59 -8.62 7.85
N LEU A 22 -22.71 -8.60 7.14
CA LEU A 22 -22.71 -8.67 5.67
C LEU A 22 -22.11 -7.43 5.02
N ILE A 23 -22.37 -6.22 5.55
CA ILE A 23 -21.70 -4.99 5.11
C ILE A 23 -20.19 -5.14 5.31
N THR A 24 -19.79 -5.57 6.50
CA THR A 24 -18.36 -5.75 6.83
C THR A 24 -17.68 -6.71 5.86
N ILE A 25 -18.28 -7.88 5.60
CA ILE A 25 -17.71 -8.85 4.67
C ILE A 25 -17.63 -8.26 3.25
N ALA A 26 -18.69 -7.58 2.79
CA ALA A 26 -18.73 -6.99 1.45
C ALA A 26 -17.60 -5.98 1.21
N VAL A 27 -17.39 -5.04 2.14
CA VAL A 27 -16.32 -4.04 2.02
C VAL A 27 -14.93 -4.64 2.23
N MET A 28 -14.83 -5.67 3.09
CA MET A 28 -13.58 -6.39 3.33
C MET A 28 -13.10 -7.14 2.10
N VAL A 29 -14.01 -7.82 1.38
CA VAL A 29 -13.66 -8.52 0.13
C VAL A 29 -13.16 -7.53 -0.92
N ALA A 30 -13.82 -6.37 -1.07
CA ALA A 30 -13.39 -5.33 -2.01
C ALA A 30 -11.99 -4.77 -1.65
N THR A 31 -11.74 -4.48 -0.37
CA THR A 31 -10.42 -4.00 0.08
C THR A 31 -9.36 -5.09 -0.04
N PHE A 32 -9.69 -6.32 0.33
CA PHE A 32 -8.76 -7.43 0.28
C PHE A 32 -8.27 -7.69 -1.16
N VAL A 33 -9.15 -7.69 -2.15
CA VAL A 33 -8.78 -7.99 -3.54
C VAL A 33 -7.86 -6.91 -4.13
N GLU A 34 -8.06 -5.65 -3.77
CA GLU A 34 -7.20 -4.53 -4.22
C GLU A 34 -5.78 -4.70 -3.67
N ILE A 35 -5.64 -4.90 -2.36
CA ILE A 35 -4.33 -5.05 -1.71
C ILE A 35 -3.66 -6.36 -2.12
N LEU A 36 -4.43 -7.44 -2.25
CA LEU A 36 -3.95 -8.74 -2.72
C LEU A 36 -3.34 -8.61 -4.11
N ASN A 37 -4.04 -7.96 -5.05
CA ASN A 37 -3.56 -7.78 -6.42
C ASN A 37 -2.24 -7.00 -6.48
N THR A 38 -2.10 -5.95 -5.66
CA THR A 38 -0.85 -5.19 -5.56
C THR A 38 0.30 -6.07 -5.07
N SER A 39 0.04 -6.87 -4.05
CA SER A 39 1.06 -7.74 -3.45
C SER A 39 1.47 -8.90 -4.38
N ILE A 40 0.50 -9.55 -5.02
CA ILE A 40 0.77 -10.65 -5.97
C ILE A 40 1.54 -10.14 -7.20
N ALA A 41 1.18 -8.98 -7.75
CA ALA A 41 1.82 -8.41 -8.92
C ALA A 41 3.33 -8.18 -8.72
N ASN A 42 3.74 -7.77 -7.52
CA ASN A 42 5.16 -7.57 -7.20
C ASN A 42 6.01 -8.85 -7.37
N VAL A 43 5.45 -10.02 -7.05
CA VAL A 43 6.13 -11.31 -7.21
C VAL A 43 6.27 -11.70 -8.70
N ALA A 44 5.30 -11.31 -9.52
CA ALA A 44 5.23 -11.64 -10.92
C ALA A 44 6.10 -10.76 -11.85
N LEU A 45 6.66 -9.63 -11.32
CA LEU A 45 7.39 -8.63 -12.14
C LEU A 45 8.49 -9.25 -13.00
N LYS A 46 9.31 -10.12 -12.43
CA LYS A 46 10.41 -10.79 -13.15
C LYS A 46 9.91 -11.65 -14.32
N TYR A 47 8.80 -12.34 -14.15
CA TYR A 47 8.20 -13.17 -15.20
C TYR A 47 7.57 -12.30 -16.30
N MET A 48 6.92 -11.19 -15.91
CA MET A 48 6.37 -10.21 -16.85
C MET A 48 7.48 -9.52 -17.65
N ALA A 49 8.60 -9.15 -17.02
CA ALA A 49 9.77 -8.58 -17.69
C ALA A 49 10.27 -9.52 -18.80
N GLY A 50 10.42 -10.82 -18.51
CA GLY A 50 10.80 -11.82 -19.49
C GLY A 50 9.79 -11.97 -20.63
N SER A 51 8.49 -12.00 -20.31
CA SER A 51 7.42 -12.19 -21.31
C SER A 51 7.28 -11.00 -22.27
N PHE A 52 7.50 -9.77 -21.79
CA PHE A 52 7.43 -8.57 -22.62
C PHE A 52 8.78 -8.17 -23.21
N SER A 53 9.86 -8.94 -22.95
CA SER A 53 11.23 -8.64 -23.39
C SER A 53 11.71 -7.25 -22.98
N ILE A 54 11.37 -6.83 -21.76
CA ILE A 54 11.76 -5.56 -21.14
C ILE A 54 12.75 -5.77 -19.99
N SER A 55 13.46 -4.73 -19.62
CA SER A 55 14.35 -4.76 -18.46
C SER A 55 13.56 -4.91 -17.13
N ASN A 56 14.23 -5.43 -16.10
CA ASN A 56 13.63 -5.46 -14.76
C ASN A 56 13.26 -4.05 -14.26
N ASP A 57 14.01 -3.05 -14.69
CA ASP A 57 13.74 -1.65 -14.35
C ASP A 57 12.48 -1.10 -15.01
N GLU A 58 12.27 -1.44 -16.28
CA GLU A 58 11.04 -1.07 -16.98
C GLU A 58 9.83 -1.79 -16.39
N SER A 59 9.98 -3.02 -15.89
CA SER A 59 8.88 -3.74 -15.26
C SER A 59 8.32 -3.06 -14.00
N LEU A 60 9.12 -2.24 -13.31
CA LEU A 60 8.65 -1.45 -12.16
C LEU A 60 7.54 -0.46 -12.53
N TRP A 61 7.49 0.03 -13.78
CA TRP A 61 6.41 0.88 -14.25
C TRP A 61 5.03 0.23 -14.14
N ILE A 62 4.95 -1.11 -14.15
CA ILE A 62 3.70 -1.86 -13.95
C ILE A 62 3.13 -1.56 -12.54
N VAL A 63 3.97 -1.42 -11.53
CA VAL A 63 3.55 -1.09 -10.16
C VAL A 63 3.37 0.42 -9.98
N THR A 64 4.31 1.21 -10.46
CA THR A 64 4.30 2.67 -10.35
C THR A 64 3.04 3.28 -10.97
N MET A 65 2.64 2.86 -12.18
CA MET A 65 1.44 3.39 -12.84
C MET A 65 0.15 3.03 -12.10
N PHE A 66 0.08 1.85 -11.51
CA PHE A 66 -1.04 1.49 -10.64
C PHE A 66 -1.10 2.40 -9.40
N LEU A 67 0.02 2.60 -8.70
CA LEU A 67 0.07 3.42 -7.48
C LEU A 67 -0.24 4.89 -7.74
N ILE A 68 0.28 5.47 -8.84
CA ILE A 68 -0.04 6.84 -9.25
C ILE A 68 -1.55 6.95 -9.51
N SER A 69 -2.11 6.05 -10.29
CA SER A 69 -3.54 6.07 -10.62
C SER A 69 -4.44 5.90 -9.39
N CYS A 70 -4.07 5.03 -8.44
CA CYS A 70 -4.75 4.93 -7.14
C CYS A 70 -4.71 6.27 -6.39
N SER A 71 -3.54 6.89 -6.30
CA SER A 71 -3.35 8.13 -5.54
C SER A 71 -4.11 9.30 -6.15
N VAL A 72 -4.21 9.35 -7.48
CA VAL A 72 -4.98 10.36 -8.22
C VAL A 72 -6.48 10.26 -7.95
N LEU A 73 -7.02 9.04 -7.83
CA LEU A 73 -8.46 8.86 -7.62
C LEU A 73 -8.90 9.13 -6.17
N LEU A 74 -8.00 9.02 -5.20
CA LEU A 74 -8.33 9.21 -3.78
C LEU A 74 -9.06 10.52 -3.50
N PRO A 75 -8.57 11.70 -3.89
CA PRO A 75 -9.23 12.97 -3.61
C PRO A 75 -10.54 13.16 -4.39
N VAL A 76 -10.64 12.58 -5.57
CA VAL A 76 -11.82 12.69 -6.45
C VAL A 76 -12.99 11.82 -5.95
N THR A 77 -12.72 10.93 -5.01
CA THR A 77 -13.70 9.97 -4.45
C THR A 77 -14.95 10.68 -3.93
N ASP A 78 -14.79 11.76 -3.18
CA ASP A 78 -15.92 12.48 -2.56
C ASP A 78 -16.79 13.15 -3.62
N TRP A 79 -16.18 13.75 -4.65
CA TRP A 79 -16.90 14.33 -5.78
C TRP A 79 -17.75 13.27 -6.52
N PHE A 80 -17.19 12.12 -6.86
CA PHE A 80 -17.94 11.04 -7.51
C PHE A 80 -19.07 10.50 -6.62
N CYS A 81 -18.84 10.40 -5.32
CA CYS A 81 -19.86 10.02 -4.35
C CYS A 81 -21.01 11.02 -4.31
N SER A 82 -20.73 12.32 -4.41
CA SER A 82 -21.74 13.38 -4.44
C SER A 82 -22.53 13.41 -5.76
N VAL A 83 -21.90 13.05 -6.89
CA VAL A 83 -22.53 13.06 -8.22
C VAL A 83 -23.48 11.87 -8.41
N MET A 84 -23.03 10.65 -8.12
CA MET A 84 -23.80 9.44 -8.46
C MET A 84 -24.24 8.61 -7.25
N GLY A 85 -23.88 9.01 -6.05
CA GLY A 85 -24.09 8.27 -4.81
C GLY A 85 -22.95 7.27 -4.52
N ARG A 86 -22.72 7.02 -3.25
CA ARG A 86 -21.59 6.20 -2.79
C ARG A 86 -21.66 4.74 -3.27
N LYS A 87 -22.85 4.14 -3.17
CA LYS A 87 -23.06 2.74 -3.61
C LYS A 87 -22.76 2.55 -5.09
N LYS A 88 -23.31 3.42 -5.96
CA LYS A 88 -23.11 3.31 -7.42
C LYS A 88 -21.64 3.52 -7.77
N PHE A 89 -20.99 4.49 -7.15
CA PHE A 89 -19.56 4.74 -7.37
C PHE A 89 -18.71 3.57 -6.91
N PHE A 90 -18.98 3.00 -5.74
CA PHE A 90 -18.26 1.83 -5.25
C PHE A 90 -18.40 0.62 -6.17
N LEU A 91 -19.62 0.36 -6.67
CA LEU A 91 -19.89 -0.69 -7.67
C LEU A 91 -19.13 -0.44 -8.98
N LEU A 92 -19.10 0.81 -9.45
CA LEU A 92 -18.33 1.20 -10.63
C LEU A 92 -16.84 0.93 -10.44
N CYS A 93 -16.28 1.30 -9.30
CA CYS A 93 -14.89 1.06 -8.97
C CYS A 93 -14.54 -0.44 -8.97
N ILE A 94 -15.37 -1.28 -8.35
CA ILE A 94 -15.17 -2.74 -8.35
C ILE A 94 -15.27 -3.30 -9.78
N ALA A 95 -16.21 -2.84 -10.58
CA ALA A 95 -16.38 -3.28 -11.97
C ALA A 95 -15.17 -2.89 -12.84
N VAL A 96 -14.72 -1.62 -12.75
CA VAL A 96 -13.53 -1.12 -13.47
C VAL A 96 -12.29 -1.90 -13.05
N PHE A 97 -12.10 -2.15 -11.75
CA PHE A 97 -10.97 -2.93 -11.25
C PHE A 97 -10.98 -4.37 -11.78
N GLY A 98 -12.14 -5.03 -11.81
CA GLY A 98 -12.30 -6.39 -12.33
C GLY A 98 -12.05 -6.47 -13.85
N ILE A 99 -12.59 -5.53 -14.63
CA ILE A 99 -12.36 -5.43 -16.08
C ILE A 99 -10.88 -5.15 -16.37
N ALA A 100 -10.27 -4.22 -15.64
CA ALA A 100 -8.86 -3.91 -15.79
C ALA A 100 -7.95 -5.09 -15.40
N SER A 101 -8.33 -5.87 -14.38
CA SER A 101 -7.65 -7.12 -14.03
C SER A 101 -7.71 -8.12 -15.18
N PHE A 102 -8.86 -8.24 -15.85
CA PHE A 102 -8.97 -9.09 -17.05
C PHE A 102 -8.06 -8.59 -18.18
N ILE A 103 -8.04 -7.27 -18.46
CA ILE A 103 -7.15 -6.66 -19.47
C ILE A 103 -5.68 -6.96 -19.15
N CYS A 104 -5.26 -6.79 -17.89
CA CYS A 104 -3.90 -7.13 -17.46
C CYS A 104 -3.60 -8.63 -17.70
N GLY A 105 -4.54 -9.52 -17.36
CA GLY A 105 -4.38 -10.96 -17.52
C GLY A 105 -4.26 -11.43 -18.97
N ILE A 106 -4.88 -10.76 -19.92
CA ILE A 106 -4.78 -11.08 -21.35
C ILE A 106 -3.72 -10.24 -22.09
N SER A 107 -2.96 -9.38 -21.39
CA SER A 107 -2.03 -8.46 -22.04
C SER A 107 -0.91 -9.21 -22.76
N THR A 108 -0.68 -8.84 -24.03
CA THR A 108 0.38 -9.38 -24.88
C THR A 108 1.51 -8.40 -25.14
N SER A 109 1.35 -7.13 -24.69
CA SER A 109 2.35 -6.09 -24.82
C SER A 109 2.49 -5.29 -23.55
N PHE A 110 3.68 -4.70 -23.35
CA PHE A 110 3.95 -3.83 -22.20
C PHE A 110 3.01 -2.63 -22.16
N SER A 111 2.71 -1.99 -23.30
CA SER A 111 1.78 -0.85 -23.35
C SER A 111 0.35 -1.24 -22.92
N MET A 112 -0.13 -2.42 -23.33
CA MET A 112 -1.44 -2.93 -22.90
C MET A 112 -1.46 -3.22 -21.40
N MET A 113 -0.37 -3.76 -20.85
CA MET A 113 -0.21 -3.98 -19.41
C MET A 113 -0.27 -2.65 -18.66
N ILE A 114 0.48 -1.63 -19.08
CA ILE A 114 0.48 -0.29 -18.46
C ILE A 114 -0.90 0.33 -18.51
N PHE A 115 -1.60 0.27 -19.65
CA PHE A 115 -2.98 0.74 -19.76
C PHE A 115 -3.91 0.01 -18.78
N GLY A 116 -3.83 -1.32 -18.72
CA GLY A 116 -4.58 -2.11 -17.75
C GLY A 116 -4.30 -1.73 -16.31
N ARG A 117 -3.04 -1.47 -15.96
CA ARG A 117 -2.63 -1.04 -14.61
C ARG A 117 -3.13 0.35 -14.24
N ILE A 118 -3.14 1.30 -15.19
CA ILE A 118 -3.74 2.63 -14.99
C ILE A 118 -5.25 2.47 -14.72
N MET A 119 -5.96 1.75 -15.55
CA MET A 119 -7.40 1.48 -15.37
C MET A 119 -7.68 0.75 -14.05
N GLN A 120 -6.84 -0.20 -13.68
CA GLN A 120 -6.95 -0.94 -12.42
C GLN A 120 -6.71 -0.03 -11.21
N GLY A 121 -5.75 0.89 -11.27
CA GLY A 121 -5.53 1.91 -10.25
C GLY A 121 -6.72 2.86 -10.10
N LEU A 122 -7.31 3.31 -11.22
CA LEU A 122 -8.53 4.12 -11.21
C LEU A 122 -9.75 3.36 -10.66
N GLY A 123 -9.81 2.04 -10.76
CA GLY A 123 -10.84 1.24 -10.08
C GLY A 123 -10.52 0.97 -8.61
N GLY A 124 -9.23 0.70 -8.29
CA GLY A 124 -8.78 0.25 -6.96
C GLY A 124 -8.68 1.37 -5.93
N GLY A 125 -8.18 2.54 -6.32
CA GLY A 125 -7.80 3.60 -5.38
C GLY A 125 -8.88 4.03 -4.39
N CYS A 126 -10.16 3.93 -4.76
CA CYS A 126 -11.29 4.27 -3.90
C CYS A 126 -11.75 3.14 -2.97
N LEU A 127 -11.34 1.89 -3.22
CA LEU A 127 -11.90 0.74 -2.50
C LEU A 127 -11.58 0.79 -1.01
N ILE A 128 -10.35 1.14 -0.64
CA ILE A 128 -9.92 1.27 0.75
C ILE A 128 -10.66 2.41 1.47
N PRO A 129 -10.61 3.68 1.03
CA PRO A 129 -11.24 4.79 1.75
C PRO A 129 -12.75 4.67 1.83
N LEU A 130 -13.42 4.20 0.77
CA LEU A 130 -14.86 3.97 0.80
C LEU A 130 -15.25 2.85 1.75
N SER A 131 -14.50 1.75 1.77
CA SER A 131 -14.71 0.66 2.73
C SER A 131 -14.57 1.14 4.17
N GLN A 132 -13.54 1.92 4.45
CA GLN A 132 -13.28 2.51 5.76
C GLN A 132 -14.42 3.46 6.19
N ALA A 133 -14.84 4.35 5.29
CA ALA A 133 -15.94 5.28 5.55
C ALA A 133 -17.26 4.51 5.80
N ILE A 134 -17.60 3.54 4.95
CA ILE A 134 -18.81 2.72 5.09
C ILE A 134 -18.83 1.97 6.44
N LEU A 135 -17.70 1.41 6.86
CA LEU A 135 -17.60 0.71 8.15
C LEU A 135 -17.82 1.67 9.32
N LEU A 136 -17.11 2.80 9.35
CA LEU A 136 -17.22 3.78 10.44
C LEU A 136 -18.63 4.36 10.57
N GLU A 137 -19.33 4.57 9.45
CA GLU A 137 -20.72 5.04 9.47
C GLU A 137 -21.74 3.95 9.84
N SER A 138 -21.46 2.70 9.48
CA SER A 138 -22.37 1.59 9.74
C SER A 138 -22.34 1.15 11.20
N TYR A 139 -21.22 1.32 11.88
CA TYR A 139 -21.04 0.92 13.28
C TYR A 139 -21.32 2.06 14.24
N PRO A 140 -21.92 1.81 15.43
CA PRO A 140 -21.98 2.78 16.52
C PRO A 140 -20.56 3.22 16.92
N LYS A 141 -20.43 4.47 17.41
CA LYS A 141 -19.11 5.03 17.81
C LYS A 141 -18.37 4.16 18.82
N GLU A 142 -19.08 3.52 19.73
CA GLU A 142 -18.56 2.61 20.76
C GLU A 142 -17.94 1.34 20.16
N GLU A 143 -18.43 0.91 18.97
CA GLU A 143 -17.94 -0.28 18.27
C GLU A 143 -16.93 0.06 17.14
N HIS A 144 -16.56 1.33 16.93
CA HIS A 144 -15.55 1.72 15.93
C HIS A 144 -14.21 0.98 16.08
N PRO A 145 -13.66 0.76 17.31
CA PRO A 145 -12.43 -0.02 17.45
C PRO A 145 -12.56 -1.44 16.92
N LYS A 146 -13.73 -2.06 17.10
CA LYS A 146 -14.03 -3.40 16.57
C LYS A 146 -14.11 -3.40 15.05
N ALA A 147 -14.81 -2.42 14.47
CA ALA A 147 -14.93 -2.27 13.02
C ALA A 147 -13.55 -2.08 12.37
N MET A 148 -12.73 -1.19 12.93
CA MET A 148 -11.37 -0.92 12.46
C MET A 148 -10.43 -2.11 12.69
N SER A 149 -10.63 -2.90 13.74
CA SER A 149 -9.88 -4.14 13.96
C SER A 149 -10.15 -5.16 12.85
N ILE A 150 -11.41 -5.36 12.48
CA ILE A 150 -11.79 -6.26 11.39
C ILE A 150 -11.24 -5.73 10.05
N PHE A 151 -11.35 -4.42 9.80
CA PHE A 151 -10.78 -3.79 8.63
C PHE A 151 -9.26 -4.01 8.52
N ALA A 152 -8.53 -3.81 9.62
CA ALA A 152 -7.10 -4.02 9.68
C ALA A 152 -6.70 -5.48 9.37
N LEU A 153 -7.52 -6.47 9.76
CA LEU A 153 -7.28 -7.87 9.39
C LEU A 153 -7.24 -8.06 7.87
N GLY A 154 -8.23 -7.55 7.14
CA GLY A 154 -8.27 -7.68 5.69
C GLY A 154 -7.10 -6.97 5.01
N VAL A 155 -6.80 -5.75 5.45
CA VAL A 155 -5.68 -4.94 4.92
C VAL A 155 -4.33 -5.63 5.15
N THR A 156 -4.14 -6.30 6.28
CA THR A 156 -2.85 -6.91 6.63
C THR A 156 -2.70 -8.34 6.11
N LEU A 157 -3.80 -9.10 6.00
CA LEU A 157 -3.73 -10.47 5.49
C LEU A 157 -3.44 -10.53 4.00
N ALA A 158 -3.89 -9.55 3.22
CA ALA A 158 -3.69 -9.53 1.78
C ALA A 158 -2.20 -9.50 1.36
N PRO A 159 -1.33 -8.65 1.93
CA PRO A 159 0.11 -8.67 1.64
C PRO A 159 0.81 -9.97 2.05
N VAL A 160 0.25 -10.70 3.02
CA VAL A 160 0.81 -11.98 3.50
C VAL A 160 0.45 -13.12 2.56
N VAL A 161 -0.81 -13.17 2.13
CA VAL A 161 -1.31 -14.20 1.20
C VAL A 161 -0.78 -13.97 -0.21
N GLY A 162 -0.57 -12.70 -0.60
CA GLY A 162 -0.15 -12.30 -1.94
C GLY A 162 1.10 -13.01 -2.46
N PRO A 163 2.24 -12.94 -1.77
CA PRO A 163 3.48 -13.59 -2.24
C PRO A 163 3.36 -15.11 -2.35
N ILE A 164 2.62 -15.76 -1.45
CA ILE A 164 2.40 -17.21 -1.47
C ILE A 164 1.59 -17.60 -2.71
N LEU A 165 0.43 -16.95 -2.91
CA LEU A 165 -0.40 -17.18 -4.08
C LEU A 165 0.32 -16.78 -5.37
N GLY A 166 0.97 -15.63 -5.39
CA GLY A 166 1.71 -15.12 -6.55
C GLY A 166 2.85 -16.04 -6.94
N GLY A 167 3.64 -16.50 -5.97
CA GLY A 167 4.73 -17.46 -6.20
C GLY A 167 4.20 -18.78 -6.75
N TRP A 168 3.12 -19.33 -6.15
CA TRP A 168 2.51 -20.57 -6.63
C TRP A 168 1.94 -20.43 -8.04
N LEU A 169 1.20 -19.36 -8.31
CA LEU A 169 0.59 -19.10 -9.64
C LEU A 169 1.64 -18.93 -10.73
N THR A 170 2.68 -18.16 -10.47
CA THR A 170 3.74 -17.89 -11.45
C THR A 170 4.62 -19.09 -11.73
N THR A 171 4.81 -19.97 -10.75
CA THR A 171 5.66 -21.16 -10.90
C THR A 171 4.91 -22.33 -11.56
N ASN A 172 3.62 -22.54 -11.20
CA ASN A 172 2.86 -23.73 -11.62
C ASN A 172 1.95 -23.48 -12.83
N LEU A 173 1.53 -22.22 -13.05
CA LEU A 173 0.64 -21.86 -14.17
C LEU A 173 1.32 -20.83 -15.07
N SER A 174 0.99 -19.55 -14.90
CA SER A 174 1.65 -18.44 -15.58
C SER A 174 1.39 -17.14 -14.82
N TRP A 175 2.20 -16.10 -15.09
CA TRP A 175 2.02 -14.79 -14.45
C TRP A 175 0.64 -14.16 -14.75
N ASN A 176 -0.03 -14.50 -15.83
CA ASN A 176 -1.36 -14.01 -16.21
C ASN A 176 -2.41 -14.31 -15.12
N PHE A 177 -2.30 -15.48 -14.48
CA PHE A 177 -3.25 -15.91 -13.43
C PHE A 177 -3.18 -15.03 -12.18
N VAL A 178 -2.10 -14.30 -11.98
CA VAL A 178 -1.97 -13.29 -10.93
C VAL A 178 -3.09 -12.23 -11.01
N PHE A 179 -3.48 -11.87 -12.22
CA PHE A 179 -4.56 -10.91 -12.46
C PHE A 179 -5.92 -11.59 -12.49
N PHE A 180 -6.03 -12.77 -13.09
CA PHE A 180 -7.29 -13.50 -13.17
C PHE A 180 -7.83 -13.91 -11.81
N VAL A 181 -6.97 -14.19 -10.83
CA VAL A 181 -7.39 -14.56 -9.47
C VAL A 181 -8.22 -13.44 -8.79
N SER A 182 -8.04 -12.19 -9.19
CA SER A 182 -8.80 -11.06 -8.65
C SER A 182 -10.26 -11.03 -9.13
N ILE A 183 -10.56 -11.60 -10.31
CA ILE A 183 -11.87 -11.49 -10.97
C ILE A 183 -13.00 -12.15 -10.15
N PRO A 184 -12.89 -13.41 -9.68
CA PRO A 184 -13.94 -14.01 -8.87
C PRO A 184 -14.22 -13.24 -7.58
N PHE A 185 -13.18 -12.67 -6.94
CA PHE A 185 -13.37 -11.82 -5.75
C PHE A 185 -14.06 -10.50 -6.10
N CYS A 186 -13.75 -9.89 -7.26
CA CYS A 186 -14.45 -8.70 -7.73
C CYS A 186 -15.93 -8.99 -7.99
N ILE A 187 -16.27 -10.10 -8.63
CA ILE A 187 -17.65 -10.53 -8.86
C ILE A 187 -18.38 -10.73 -7.52
N MET A 188 -17.74 -11.43 -6.57
CA MET A 188 -18.30 -11.65 -5.24
C MET A 188 -18.53 -10.31 -4.50
N ALA A 189 -17.53 -9.42 -4.50
CA ALA A 189 -17.64 -8.09 -3.90
C ALA A 189 -18.76 -7.27 -4.57
N PHE A 190 -18.85 -7.27 -5.89
CA PHE A 190 -19.89 -6.55 -6.64
C PHE A 190 -21.29 -7.02 -6.25
N ILE A 191 -21.53 -8.33 -6.23
CA ILE A 191 -22.82 -8.91 -5.83
C ILE A 191 -23.14 -8.54 -4.37
N MET A 192 -22.21 -8.73 -3.45
CA MET A 192 -22.42 -8.43 -2.03
C MET A 192 -22.71 -6.94 -1.80
N VAL A 193 -21.92 -6.04 -2.39
CA VAL A 193 -22.10 -4.60 -2.29
C VAL A 193 -23.47 -4.19 -2.87
N SER A 194 -23.87 -4.76 -4.02
CA SER A 194 -25.14 -4.45 -4.67
C SER A 194 -26.36 -4.81 -3.79
N LEU A 195 -26.27 -5.92 -3.07
CA LEU A 195 -27.37 -6.44 -2.24
C LEU A 195 -27.43 -5.77 -0.85
N VAL A 196 -26.28 -5.46 -0.26
CA VAL A 196 -26.19 -5.15 1.18
C VAL A 196 -26.04 -3.65 1.46
N ILE A 197 -25.26 -2.92 0.63
CA ILE A 197 -24.97 -1.50 0.85
C ILE A 197 -26.12 -0.65 0.33
N LYS A 198 -26.50 0.35 1.15
CA LYS A 198 -27.48 1.39 0.80
C LYS A 198 -26.87 2.75 1.07
N ASP A 199 -27.15 3.71 0.21
CA ASP A 199 -26.73 5.09 0.42
C ASP A 199 -27.42 5.69 1.65
N PRO A 200 -26.69 6.41 2.52
CA PRO A 200 -27.30 7.11 3.64
C PRO A 200 -28.22 8.25 3.16
N PRO A 201 -29.26 8.60 3.91
CA PRO A 201 -30.26 9.59 3.48
C PRO A 201 -29.69 11.00 3.20
N TYR A 202 -28.56 11.35 3.83
CA TYR A 202 -27.87 12.63 3.62
C TYR A 202 -26.99 12.66 2.36
N MET A 203 -26.66 11.49 1.78
CA MET A 203 -25.92 11.37 0.53
C MET A 203 -26.86 11.15 -0.66
N LYS A 204 -27.75 12.10 -0.90
CA LYS A 204 -28.51 12.11 -2.16
C LYS A 204 -27.57 12.60 -3.26
N ALA A 205 -27.55 11.88 -4.40
CA ALA A 205 -26.83 12.32 -5.58
C ALA A 205 -27.32 13.73 -5.97
N ILE A 206 -26.40 14.70 -5.91
CA ILE A 206 -26.72 16.11 -6.23
C ILE A 206 -26.72 16.31 -7.75
N GLY A 207 -26.24 15.33 -8.51
CA GLY A 207 -26.02 15.42 -9.95
C GLY A 207 -24.70 16.11 -10.29
N LEU A 208 -24.45 16.29 -11.58
CA LEU A 208 -23.23 16.90 -12.09
C LEU A 208 -23.11 18.34 -11.57
N HIS A 209 -22.10 18.61 -10.77
CA HIS A 209 -21.68 19.95 -10.35
C HIS A 209 -20.23 20.20 -10.75
N LYS A 210 -19.83 21.47 -10.77
CA LYS A 210 -18.50 21.85 -11.22
C LYS A 210 -17.43 21.16 -10.37
N MET A 211 -16.54 20.45 -11.05
CA MET A 211 -15.35 19.83 -10.45
C MET A 211 -14.19 20.83 -10.51
N ASP A 212 -13.33 20.78 -9.54
CA ASP A 212 -12.07 21.53 -9.57
C ASP A 212 -11.04 20.84 -10.47
N TYR A 213 -11.13 21.16 -11.78
CA TYR A 213 -10.21 20.58 -12.78
C TYR A 213 -8.77 21.04 -12.58
N LEU A 214 -8.55 22.26 -12.06
CA LEU A 214 -7.19 22.77 -11.85
C LEU A 214 -6.55 22.11 -10.63
N GLY A 215 -7.30 21.99 -9.52
CA GLY A 215 -6.83 21.22 -8.36
C GLY A 215 -6.50 19.77 -8.72
N LEU A 216 -7.36 19.12 -9.53
CA LEU A 216 -7.08 17.77 -10.02
C LEU A 216 -5.81 17.71 -10.90
N ALA A 217 -5.64 18.64 -11.84
CA ALA A 217 -4.45 18.66 -12.69
C ALA A 217 -3.16 18.87 -11.90
N LEU A 218 -3.16 19.78 -10.92
CA LEU A 218 -2.04 20.03 -10.01
C LEU A 218 -1.72 18.80 -9.16
N LEU A 219 -2.75 18.13 -8.65
CA LEU A 219 -2.60 16.91 -7.86
C LEU A 219 -2.00 15.77 -8.69
N VAL A 220 -2.53 15.51 -9.89
CA VAL A 220 -2.00 14.49 -10.82
C VAL A 220 -0.54 14.75 -11.12
N PHE A 221 -0.21 16.01 -11.44
CA PHE A 221 1.15 16.40 -11.76
C PHE A 221 2.09 16.24 -10.55
N TRP A 222 1.65 16.70 -9.37
CA TRP A 222 2.42 16.54 -8.13
C TRP A 222 2.68 15.07 -7.79
N VAL A 223 1.61 14.25 -7.70
CA VAL A 223 1.74 12.84 -7.33
C VAL A 223 2.62 12.09 -8.33
N SER A 224 2.43 12.34 -9.64
CA SER A 224 3.22 11.67 -10.68
C SER A 224 4.69 12.05 -10.62
N THR A 225 5.02 13.35 -10.56
CA THR A 225 6.42 13.81 -10.51
C THR A 225 7.10 13.36 -9.23
N PHE A 226 6.39 13.41 -8.10
CA PHE A 226 6.92 12.99 -6.80
C PHE A 226 7.17 11.47 -6.76
N GLN A 227 6.24 10.65 -7.23
CA GLN A 227 6.38 9.19 -7.25
C GLN A 227 7.53 8.77 -8.20
N ILE A 228 7.58 9.34 -9.41
CA ILE A 228 8.64 9.06 -10.39
C ILE A 228 10.02 9.47 -9.83
N MET A 229 10.10 10.61 -9.14
CA MET A 229 11.32 11.05 -8.48
C MET A 229 11.78 10.04 -7.41
N LEU A 230 10.87 9.56 -6.57
CA LEU A 230 11.20 8.59 -5.53
C LEU A 230 11.63 7.24 -6.09
N ASP A 231 10.94 6.73 -7.12
CA ASP A 231 11.22 5.42 -7.70
C ASP A 231 12.55 5.38 -8.49
N ASN A 232 12.91 6.50 -9.14
CA ASN A 232 14.11 6.58 -9.97
C ASN A 232 15.29 7.33 -9.30
N GLY A 233 15.07 7.93 -8.14
CA GLY A 233 16.06 8.75 -7.45
C GLY A 233 17.37 8.01 -7.22
N GLN A 234 17.30 6.81 -6.63
CA GLN A 234 18.49 6.02 -6.30
C GLN A 234 19.27 5.58 -7.55
N LYS A 235 18.59 5.19 -8.62
CA LYS A 235 19.22 4.72 -9.86
C LYS A 235 19.99 5.83 -10.59
N ASN A 236 19.49 7.06 -10.50
CA ASN A 236 20.03 8.21 -11.18
C ASN A 236 20.94 9.09 -10.30
N GLY A 237 21.35 8.60 -9.11
CA GLY A 237 22.22 9.38 -8.22
C GLY A 237 21.55 10.57 -7.54
N TRP A 238 20.21 10.54 -7.39
CA TRP A 238 19.42 11.60 -6.77
C TRP A 238 19.64 12.98 -7.40
N PHE A 239 19.87 13.98 -6.60
CA PHE A 239 19.99 15.38 -7.03
C PHE A 239 21.26 15.72 -7.84
N ASP A 240 22.18 14.77 -8.00
CA ASP A 240 23.31 14.89 -8.92
C ASP A 240 22.82 14.79 -10.38
N SER A 241 21.73 14.07 -10.62
CA SER A 241 21.07 14.01 -11.93
C SER A 241 20.17 15.23 -12.18
N ASN A 242 20.36 15.90 -13.33
CA ASN A 242 19.48 16.98 -13.78
C ASN A 242 18.02 16.51 -13.91
N TYR A 243 17.80 15.26 -14.32
CA TYR A 243 16.47 14.68 -14.47
C TYR A 243 15.73 14.61 -13.12
N ILE A 244 16.34 14.03 -12.10
CA ILE A 244 15.74 13.90 -10.76
C ILE A 244 15.59 15.28 -10.10
N ARG A 245 16.58 16.17 -10.27
CA ARG A 245 16.50 17.53 -9.75
C ARG A 245 15.31 18.30 -10.35
N ASN A 246 15.11 18.20 -11.65
CA ASN A 246 13.97 18.84 -12.31
C ASN A 246 12.63 18.25 -11.84
N LEU A 247 12.52 16.92 -11.70
CA LEU A 247 11.34 16.28 -11.13
C LEU A 247 11.07 16.76 -9.70
N GLY A 248 12.11 16.89 -8.87
CA GLY A 248 11.98 17.41 -7.51
C GLY A 248 11.49 18.85 -7.47
N ILE A 249 12.02 19.71 -8.33
CA ILE A 249 11.54 21.10 -8.45
C ILE A 249 10.08 21.12 -8.93
N CYS A 250 9.74 20.35 -9.95
CA CYS A 250 8.37 20.25 -10.45
C CYS A 250 7.40 19.73 -9.36
N ALA A 251 7.80 18.71 -8.60
CA ALA A 251 7.01 18.17 -7.50
C ALA A 251 6.80 19.21 -6.39
N LEU A 252 7.85 19.95 -6.00
CA LEU A 252 7.75 20.99 -4.97
C LEU A 252 6.86 22.15 -5.41
N VAL A 253 7.07 22.65 -6.62
CA VAL A 253 6.29 23.79 -7.17
C VAL A 253 4.82 23.41 -7.32
N SER A 254 4.54 22.22 -7.87
CA SER A 254 3.16 21.74 -8.02
C SER A 254 2.47 21.48 -6.67
N PHE A 255 3.20 21.01 -5.66
CA PHE A 255 2.68 20.85 -4.30
C PHE A 255 2.29 22.19 -3.66
N ILE A 256 3.18 23.19 -3.75
CA ILE A 256 2.91 24.53 -3.23
C ILE A 256 1.72 25.16 -3.98
N ALA A 257 1.70 25.04 -5.31
CA ALA A 257 0.60 25.52 -6.14
C ALA A 257 -0.73 24.82 -5.79
N LEU A 258 -0.73 23.50 -5.56
CA LEU A 258 -1.90 22.73 -5.15
C LEU A 258 -2.45 23.25 -3.80
N ILE A 259 -1.61 23.35 -2.78
CA ILE A 259 -2.05 23.84 -1.46
C ILE A 259 -2.60 25.27 -1.57
N TRP A 260 -1.90 26.14 -2.29
CA TRP A 260 -2.35 27.52 -2.47
C TRP A 260 -3.70 27.60 -3.20
N TRP A 261 -3.93 26.75 -4.20
CA TRP A 261 -5.17 26.67 -4.95
C TRP A 261 -6.31 26.14 -4.09
N GLU A 262 -6.10 25.00 -3.40
CA GLU A 262 -7.11 24.37 -2.55
C GLU A 262 -7.57 25.29 -1.39
N LEU A 263 -6.69 26.13 -0.89
CA LEU A 263 -7.04 27.13 0.14
C LEU A 263 -7.85 28.31 -0.39
N LYS A 264 -7.83 28.58 -1.70
CA LYS A 264 -8.57 29.68 -2.34
C LYS A 264 -9.84 29.24 -3.07
N CYS A 265 -9.94 27.99 -3.44
CA CYS A 265 -11.05 27.47 -4.20
C CYS A 265 -12.31 27.40 -3.32
N GLU A 266 -13.45 27.87 -3.82
CA GLU A 266 -14.74 27.81 -3.09
C GLU A 266 -15.24 26.37 -2.90
N LYS A 267 -14.88 25.46 -3.84
CA LYS A 267 -15.21 24.03 -3.78
C LYS A 267 -13.95 23.22 -4.04
N PRO A 268 -13.07 23.13 -3.04
CA PRO A 268 -11.80 22.45 -3.21
C PRO A 268 -12.00 20.95 -3.44
N LEU A 269 -11.07 20.33 -4.16
CA LEU A 269 -11.00 18.89 -4.32
C LEU A 269 -10.59 18.19 -3.02
N LEU A 270 -9.66 18.82 -2.29
CA LEU A 270 -9.18 18.41 -0.99
C LEU A 270 -9.62 19.46 0.04
N ASP A 271 -10.62 19.15 0.84
CA ASP A 271 -10.99 20.06 1.93
C ASP A 271 -9.94 20.01 3.04
N LEU A 272 -8.97 20.93 2.95
CA LEU A 272 -7.88 21.05 3.91
C LEU A 272 -8.34 21.58 5.29
N THR A 273 -9.58 22.06 5.42
CA THR A 273 -10.11 22.52 6.71
C THR A 273 -10.17 21.41 7.76
N ILE A 274 -10.24 20.16 7.32
CA ILE A 274 -10.22 18.97 8.20
C ILE A 274 -8.95 18.92 9.07
N PHE A 275 -7.84 19.52 8.62
CA PHE A 275 -6.60 19.61 9.41
C PHE A 275 -6.67 20.57 10.59
N GLN A 276 -7.72 21.39 10.71
CA GLN A 276 -8.00 22.17 11.92
C GLN A 276 -8.36 21.25 13.10
N ASN A 277 -8.87 20.05 12.81
CA ASN A 277 -9.08 19.04 13.83
C ASN A 277 -7.73 18.42 14.23
N ARG A 278 -7.26 18.78 15.44
CA ARG A 278 -5.97 18.32 15.97
C ARG A 278 -5.85 16.79 16.02
N ASN A 279 -6.93 16.08 16.34
CA ASN A 279 -6.91 14.61 16.37
C ASN A 279 -6.71 14.02 14.99
N PHE A 280 -7.37 14.59 13.99
CA PHE A 280 -7.21 14.15 12.60
C PHE A 280 -5.78 14.39 12.12
N THR A 281 -5.24 15.58 12.34
CA THR A 281 -3.88 15.94 11.88
C THR A 281 -2.81 15.06 12.52
N LEU A 282 -2.78 15.00 13.86
CA LEU A 282 -1.79 14.20 14.58
C LEU A 282 -1.95 12.71 14.32
N GLY A 283 -3.20 12.23 14.27
CA GLY A 283 -3.48 10.83 13.96
C GLY A 283 -3.04 10.44 12.56
N THR A 284 -3.32 11.27 11.56
CA THR A 284 -2.89 11.03 10.16
C THR A 284 -1.36 11.03 10.05
N LEU A 285 -0.65 11.96 10.67
CA LEU A 285 0.82 12.00 10.66
C LEU A 285 1.44 10.74 11.30
N LEU A 286 0.93 10.33 12.47
CA LEU A 286 1.41 9.12 13.16
C LEU A 286 1.12 7.85 12.34
N LEU A 287 -0.07 7.75 11.76
CA LEU A 287 -0.42 6.63 10.87
C LEU A 287 0.48 6.58 9.65
N THR A 288 0.71 7.72 9.01
CA THR A 288 1.60 7.84 7.84
C THR A 288 3.01 7.37 8.15
N SER A 289 3.58 7.80 9.26
CA SER A 289 4.92 7.36 9.72
C SER A 289 4.94 5.86 10.01
N THR A 290 3.91 5.33 10.69
CA THR A 290 3.81 3.90 11.01
C THR A 290 3.72 3.04 9.74
N TYR A 291 2.86 3.43 8.79
CA TYR A 291 2.72 2.70 7.53
C TYR A 291 3.99 2.82 6.67
N GLY A 292 4.66 3.98 6.64
CA GLY A 292 5.93 4.14 5.95
C GLY A 292 6.98 3.14 6.43
N VAL A 293 7.18 3.02 7.75
CA VAL A 293 8.11 2.04 8.35
C VAL A 293 7.66 0.60 8.10
N THR A 294 6.35 0.32 8.18
CA THR A 294 5.82 -1.02 7.93
C THR A 294 6.06 -1.48 6.50
N TYR A 295 5.79 -0.61 5.52
CA TYR A 295 6.02 -0.92 4.10
C TYR A 295 7.50 -1.15 3.79
N CYS A 296 8.42 -0.43 4.46
CA CYS A 296 9.85 -0.73 4.40
C CYS A 296 10.11 -2.19 4.76
N THR A 297 9.58 -2.66 5.87
CA THR A 297 9.78 -4.04 6.34
C THR A 297 9.17 -5.06 5.37
N ILE A 298 7.94 -4.80 4.88
CA ILE A 298 7.24 -5.69 3.92
C ILE A 298 8.02 -5.83 2.61
N VAL A 299 8.66 -4.78 2.13
CA VAL A 299 9.44 -4.81 0.89
C VAL A 299 10.83 -5.40 1.12
N MET A 300 11.50 -5.03 2.21
CA MET A 300 12.88 -5.44 2.47
C MET A 300 13.02 -6.90 2.88
N LEU A 301 12.08 -7.44 3.65
CA LEU A 301 12.20 -8.82 4.14
C LEU A 301 12.28 -9.85 2.99
N PRO A 302 11.35 -9.87 2.02
CA PRO A 302 11.48 -10.78 0.88
C PRO A 302 12.76 -10.53 0.06
N GLN A 303 13.15 -9.27 -0.13
CA GLN A 303 14.35 -8.91 -0.86
C GLN A 303 15.63 -9.42 -0.15
N PHE A 304 15.72 -9.27 1.17
CA PHE A 304 16.79 -9.83 1.98
C PHE A 304 16.87 -11.35 1.85
N LEU A 305 15.75 -12.06 1.98
CA LEU A 305 15.70 -13.51 1.90
C LEU A 305 16.07 -14.04 0.50
N GLN A 306 15.60 -13.37 -0.56
CA GLN A 306 15.84 -13.81 -1.94
C GLN A 306 17.24 -13.47 -2.45
N THR A 307 17.72 -12.24 -2.18
CA THR A 307 18.99 -11.77 -2.77
C THR A 307 20.20 -12.16 -1.95
N LEU A 308 20.12 -12.18 -0.61
CA LEU A 308 21.26 -12.43 0.26
C LEU A 308 21.27 -13.87 0.79
N MET A 309 20.13 -14.46 1.06
CA MET A 309 20.02 -15.81 1.59
C MET A 309 19.70 -16.88 0.52
N GLY A 310 19.39 -16.46 -0.72
CA GLY A 310 19.14 -17.37 -1.85
C GLY A 310 17.83 -18.15 -1.78
N TYR A 311 16.87 -17.72 -0.93
CA TYR A 311 15.54 -18.35 -0.90
C TYR A 311 14.73 -18.02 -2.14
N ASP A 312 13.88 -18.93 -2.56
CA ASP A 312 12.92 -18.69 -3.62
C ASP A 312 11.78 -17.74 -3.17
N SER A 313 10.98 -17.27 -4.14
CA SER A 313 9.88 -16.36 -3.86
C SER A 313 8.79 -16.98 -2.97
N PHE A 314 8.58 -18.30 -3.08
CA PHE A 314 7.57 -19.02 -2.30
C PHE A 314 7.98 -19.13 -0.82
N LEU A 315 9.22 -19.54 -0.52
CA LEU A 315 9.75 -19.60 0.84
C LEU A 315 9.82 -18.22 1.49
N SER A 316 10.20 -17.19 0.72
CA SER A 316 10.20 -15.80 1.19
C SER A 316 8.79 -15.32 1.56
N GLY A 317 7.77 -15.74 0.79
CA GLY A 317 6.36 -15.49 1.10
C GLY A 317 5.91 -16.18 2.39
N ILE A 318 6.28 -17.45 2.58
CA ILE A 318 6.00 -18.20 3.81
C ILE A 318 6.64 -17.52 5.02
N ALA A 319 7.88 -17.03 4.89
CA ALA A 319 8.56 -16.32 5.97
C ALA A 319 7.87 -15.02 6.39
N ALA A 320 7.10 -14.38 5.52
CA ALA A 320 6.30 -13.20 5.84
C ALA A 320 4.95 -13.53 6.51
N THR A 321 4.45 -14.78 6.38
CA THR A 321 3.13 -15.22 6.91
C THR A 321 2.94 -14.99 8.42
N PRO A 322 3.96 -15.18 9.30
CA PRO A 322 3.81 -14.98 10.74
C PRO A 322 3.39 -13.56 11.14
N MET A 323 3.65 -12.55 10.32
CA MET A 323 3.16 -11.20 10.54
C MET A 323 1.62 -11.16 10.53
N GLY A 324 0.97 -11.89 9.62
CA GLY A 324 -0.48 -12.02 9.59
C GLY A 324 -1.05 -12.69 10.85
N LEU A 325 -0.40 -13.74 11.36
CA LEU A 325 -0.77 -14.35 12.64
C LEU A 325 -0.63 -13.36 13.79
N GLY A 326 0.47 -12.59 13.82
CA GLY A 326 0.66 -11.51 14.79
C GLY A 326 -0.45 -10.46 14.71
N THR A 327 -0.88 -10.09 13.50
CA THR A 327 -2.00 -9.13 13.29
C THR A 327 -3.31 -9.69 13.88
N ILE A 328 -3.63 -10.97 13.66
CA ILE A 328 -4.83 -11.60 14.24
C ILE A 328 -4.80 -11.52 15.77
N VAL A 329 -3.67 -11.90 16.37
CA VAL A 329 -3.48 -11.82 17.83
C VAL A 329 -3.61 -10.36 18.30
N GLY A 330 -3.00 -9.41 17.61
CA GLY A 330 -3.08 -7.99 17.91
C GLY A 330 -4.49 -7.43 17.83
N VAL A 331 -5.31 -7.85 16.86
CA VAL A 331 -6.74 -7.51 16.75
C VAL A 331 -7.51 -7.99 17.97
N VAL A 332 -7.31 -9.23 18.39
CA VAL A 332 -7.99 -9.78 19.58
C VAL A 332 -7.60 -9.00 20.83
N ILE A 333 -6.31 -8.80 21.04
CA ILE A 333 -5.79 -8.01 22.18
C ILE A 333 -6.39 -6.61 22.19
N THR A 334 -6.30 -5.91 21.05
CA THR A 334 -6.81 -4.53 20.91
C THR A 334 -8.31 -4.45 21.20
N THR A 335 -9.09 -5.40 20.67
CA THR A 335 -10.55 -5.43 20.86
C THR A 335 -10.94 -5.69 22.32
N ILE A 336 -10.20 -6.55 23.03
CA ILE A 336 -10.43 -6.82 24.45
C ILE A 336 -10.03 -5.61 25.30
N LEU A 337 -8.86 -5.02 25.04
CA LEU A 337 -8.34 -3.90 25.80
C LEU A 337 -9.16 -2.62 25.58
N ALA A 338 -9.69 -2.40 24.37
CA ALA A 338 -10.51 -1.22 24.04
C ALA A 338 -11.80 -1.13 24.88
N LYS A 339 -12.26 -2.25 25.46
CA LYS A 339 -13.42 -2.26 26.40
C LYS A 339 -13.07 -1.82 27.82
N LYS A 340 -11.78 -1.88 28.20
CA LYS A 340 -11.34 -1.67 29.58
C LYS A 340 -10.37 -0.51 29.74
N THR A 341 -9.77 -0.03 28.65
CA THR A 341 -8.65 0.91 28.69
C THR A 341 -8.82 1.97 27.60
N ASP A 342 -8.32 3.17 27.85
CA ASP A 342 -8.29 4.25 26.88
C ASP A 342 -7.53 3.88 25.61
N LEU A 343 -8.09 4.22 24.45
CA LEU A 343 -7.48 3.97 23.15
C LEU A 343 -6.08 4.60 23.02
N LYS A 344 -5.84 5.75 23.67
CA LYS A 344 -4.53 6.40 23.69
C LYS A 344 -3.46 5.53 24.35
N LYS A 345 -3.80 4.90 25.48
CA LYS A 345 -2.87 4.00 26.21
C LYS A 345 -2.58 2.74 25.40
N ILE A 346 -3.58 2.18 24.75
CA ILE A 346 -3.41 1.00 23.89
C ILE A 346 -2.49 1.34 22.72
N SER A 347 -2.72 2.48 22.05
CA SER A 347 -1.87 2.95 20.95
C SER A 347 -0.42 3.19 21.39
N PHE A 348 -0.21 3.75 22.59
CA PHE A 348 1.12 3.98 23.15
C PHE A 348 1.85 2.65 23.40
N ILE A 349 1.22 1.68 24.04
CA ILE A 349 1.78 0.33 24.25
C ILE A 349 2.06 -0.33 22.91
N GLY A 350 1.10 -0.24 21.95
CA GLY A 350 1.27 -0.75 20.59
C GLY A 350 2.50 -0.17 19.89
N GLY A 351 2.79 1.13 20.11
CA GLY A 351 3.99 1.79 19.60
C GLY A 351 5.28 1.19 20.13
N PHE A 352 5.35 0.84 21.42
CA PHE A 352 6.50 0.15 21.99
C PHE A 352 6.66 -1.27 21.44
N VAL A 353 5.56 -2.02 21.32
CA VAL A 353 5.59 -3.37 20.74
C VAL A 353 6.03 -3.33 19.28
N PHE A 354 5.55 -2.34 18.52
CA PHE A 354 5.95 -2.10 17.13
C PHE A 354 7.45 -1.78 17.03
N ALA A 355 7.95 -0.84 17.84
CA ALA A 355 9.37 -0.49 17.88
C ALA A 355 10.25 -1.70 18.29
N PHE A 356 9.79 -2.51 19.25
CA PHE A 356 10.49 -3.73 19.65
C PHE A 356 10.51 -4.76 18.51
N GLY A 357 9.42 -4.90 17.73
CA GLY A 357 9.40 -5.73 16.53
C GLY A 357 10.45 -5.29 15.50
N ILE A 358 10.57 -3.99 15.22
CA ILE A 358 11.60 -3.45 14.33
C ILE A 358 13.02 -3.70 14.90
N TYR A 359 13.21 -3.53 16.21
CA TYR A 359 14.48 -3.84 16.86
C TYR A 359 14.87 -5.31 16.68
N LEU A 360 13.95 -6.25 16.83
CA LEU A 360 14.22 -7.67 16.58
C LEU A 360 14.64 -7.93 15.12
N PHE A 361 14.07 -7.22 14.14
CA PHE A 361 14.54 -7.29 12.75
C PHE A 361 15.97 -6.80 12.59
N SER A 362 16.39 -5.78 13.32
CA SER A 362 17.79 -5.27 13.27
C SER A 362 18.81 -6.27 13.82
N CYS A 363 18.39 -7.24 14.63
CA CYS A 363 19.23 -8.30 15.17
C CYS A 363 19.43 -9.48 14.21
N LEU A 364 18.73 -9.52 13.06
CA LEU A 364 18.90 -10.59 12.08
C LEU A 364 20.24 -10.45 11.34
N ASN A 365 20.86 -11.61 11.05
CA ASN A 365 22.11 -11.71 10.31
C ASN A 365 22.02 -12.79 9.21
N LEU A 366 23.05 -12.96 8.42
CA LEU A 366 23.07 -13.93 7.31
C LEU A 366 23.18 -15.40 7.74
N SER A 367 23.41 -15.67 9.02
CA SER A 367 23.57 -17.04 9.56
C SER A 367 22.30 -17.58 10.22
N ILE A 368 21.15 -16.90 10.03
CA ILE A 368 19.88 -17.29 10.64
C ILE A 368 19.13 -18.34 9.83
N ALA A 369 18.35 -19.17 10.52
CA ALA A 369 17.34 -20.01 9.90
C ALA A 369 16.03 -19.24 9.70
N LEU A 370 15.17 -19.71 8.77
CA LEU A 370 13.84 -19.09 8.54
C LEU A 370 13.01 -18.93 9.82
N ILE A 371 13.15 -19.86 10.77
CA ILE A 371 12.41 -19.82 12.05
C ILE A 371 12.74 -18.55 12.86
N ASN A 372 13.94 -18.01 12.75
CA ASN A 372 14.35 -16.81 13.50
C ASN A 372 13.65 -15.54 13.00
N VAL A 373 13.06 -15.57 11.79
CA VAL A 373 12.28 -14.49 11.21
C VAL A 373 10.83 -14.50 11.73
N VAL A 374 10.37 -15.63 12.27
CA VAL A 374 8.98 -15.82 12.73
C VAL A 374 8.64 -14.90 13.91
N ILE A 375 9.50 -14.85 14.93
CA ILE A 375 9.24 -14.06 16.15
C ILE A 375 9.19 -12.57 15.84
N PRO A 376 10.17 -11.96 15.15
CA PRO A 376 10.08 -10.55 14.73
C PRO A 376 8.80 -10.21 13.96
N ASN A 377 8.39 -11.09 13.02
CA ASN A 377 7.16 -10.90 12.26
C ASN A 377 5.90 -10.92 13.12
N ILE A 378 5.78 -11.88 14.05
CA ILE A 378 4.63 -11.96 14.96
C ILE A 378 4.57 -10.70 15.84
N VAL A 379 5.68 -10.30 16.45
CA VAL A 379 5.75 -9.11 17.31
C VAL A 379 5.40 -7.85 16.53
N LEU A 380 5.92 -7.72 15.30
CA LEU A 380 5.60 -6.60 14.42
C LEU A 380 4.10 -6.57 14.07
N GLY A 381 3.50 -7.71 13.74
CA GLY A 381 2.07 -7.84 13.45
C GLY A 381 1.18 -7.45 14.64
N ILE A 382 1.54 -7.85 15.85
CA ILE A 382 0.85 -7.44 17.08
C ILE A 382 1.00 -5.92 17.27
N GLY A 383 2.22 -5.40 17.17
CA GLY A 383 2.54 -3.99 17.40
C GLY A 383 1.81 -3.06 16.44
N ILE A 384 1.84 -3.36 15.14
CA ILE A 384 1.17 -2.53 14.13
C ILE A 384 -0.34 -2.45 14.39
N THR A 385 -0.98 -3.56 14.75
CA THR A 385 -2.43 -3.58 14.97
C THR A 385 -2.81 -2.83 16.25
N MET A 386 -2.07 -3.07 17.35
CA MET A 386 -2.27 -2.36 18.62
C MET A 386 -2.02 -0.85 18.50
N LEU A 387 -1.18 -0.43 17.56
CA LEU A 387 -0.90 0.99 17.29
C LEU A 387 -1.96 1.58 16.36
N THR A 388 -2.18 0.97 15.20
CA THR A 388 -2.94 1.60 14.10
C THR A 388 -4.45 1.57 14.32
N VAL A 389 -5.03 0.53 14.92
CA VAL A 389 -6.49 0.41 15.12
C VAL A 389 -7.03 1.49 16.07
N PRO A 390 -6.47 1.64 17.29
CA PRO A 390 -6.93 2.73 18.18
C PRO A 390 -6.63 4.10 17.59
N LEU A 391 -5.48 4.26 16.94
CA LEU A 391 -5.06 5.53 16.35
C LEU A 391 -6.00 5.96 15.23
N THR A 392 -6.39 5.04 14.33
CA THR A 392 -7.39 5.31 13.29
C THR A 392 -8.73 5.72 13.91
N THR A 393 -9.18 5.01 14.93
CA THR A 393 -10.44 5.35 15.65
C THR A 393 -10.37 6.76 16.24
N LEU A 394 -9.26 7.11 16.88
CA LEU A 394 -9.04 8.45 17.48
C LEU A 394 -8.99 9.55 16.40
N THR A 395 -8.39 9.26 15.25
CA THR A 395 -8.30 10.17 14.11
C THR A 395 -9.68 10.60 13.61
N PHE A 396 -10.64 9.67 13.54
CA PHE A 396 -11.99 9.93 13.03
C PHE A 396 -13.03 10.29 14.11
N THR A 397 -12.64 10.34 15.39
CA THR A 397 -13.61 10.53 16.51
C THR A 397 -14.46 11.79 16.39
N TYR A 398 -13.88 12.90 15.91
CA TYR A 398 -14.55 14.19 15.78
C TYR A 398 -14.84 14.58 14.33
N VAL A 399 -14.73 13.65 13.39
CA VAL A 399 -15.09 13.88 12.00
C VAL A 399 -16.58 13.66 11.83
N ALA A 400 -17.26 14.58 11.14
CA ALA A 400 -18.69 14.45 10.84
C ALA A 400 -18.91 13.31 9.82
N ASN A 401 -20.06 12.61 9.92
CA ASN A 401 -20.36 11.51 8.99
C ASN A 401 -20.43 11.97 7.52
N SER A 402 -20.87 13.23 7.28
CA SER A 402 -20.88 13.84 5.95
C SER A 402 -19.48 14.02 5.34
N GLU A 403 -18.47 14.22 6.17
CA GLU A 403 -17.08 14.46 5.77
C GLU A 403 -16.22 13.19 5.80
N MET A 404 -16.77 12.05 6.24
CA MET A 404 -16.03 10.81 6.47
C MET A 404 -15.34 10.30 5.20
N THR A 405 -15.98 10.44 4.04
CA THR A 405 -15.39 10.02 2.75
C THR A 405 -14.19 10.89 2.38
N ASN A 406 -14.33 12.22 2.49
CA ASN A 406 -13.24 13.15 2.24
C ASN A 406 -12.07 12.91 3.21
N ALA A 407 -12.36 12.83 4.51
CA ALA A 407 -11.37 12.54 5.55
C ALA A 407 -10.59 11.23 5.30
N SER A 408 -11.29 10.15 4.98
CA SER A 408 -10.64 8.86 4.73
C SER A 408 -9.81 8.89 3.44
N SER A 409 -10.25 9.61 2.41
CA SER A 409 -9.52 9.78 1.16
C SER A 409 -8.23 10.57 1.37
N ILE A 410 -8.28 11.70 2.07
CA ILE A 410 -7.10 12.51 2.42
C ILE A 410 -6.12 11.70 3.27
N GLN A 411 -6.61 11.00 4.31
CA GLN A 411 -5.77 10.16 5.15
C GLN A 411 -5.04 9.08 4.33
N ASN A 412 -5.75 8.39 3.42
CA ASN A 412 -5.15 7.35 2.59
C ASN A 412 -4.17 7.92 1.56
N LEU A 413 -4.42 9.11 1.01
CA LEU A 413 -3.47 9.81 0.13
C LEU A 413 -2.15 10.09 0.87
N ILE A 414 -2.22 10.71 2.05
CA ILE A 414 -1.02 11.05 2.85
C ILE A 414 -0.30 9.77 3.29
N LYS A 415 -1.04 8.74 3.68
CA LYS A 415 -0.48 7.42 4.00
C LYS A 415 0.29 6.82 2.83
N ASN A 416 -0.26 6.87 1.60
CA ASN A 416 0.43 6.38 0.40
C ASN A 416 1.73 7.14 0.13
N VAL A 417 1.71 8.47 0.28
CA VAL A 417 2.92 9.31 0.20
C VAL A 417 3.95 8.87 1.25
N GLY A 418 3.51 8.61 2.48
CA GLY A 418 4.39 8.11 3.55
C GLY A 418 4.99 6.74 3.24
N CYS A 419 4.21 5.82 2.67
CA CYS A 419 4.70 4.52 2.21
C CYS A 419 5.76 4.67 1.12
N ALA A 420 5.53 5.55 0.13
CA ALA A 420 6.46 5.82 -0.94
C ALA A 420 7.78 6.42 -0.44
N ILE A 421 7.72 7.42 0.47
CA ILE A 421 8.91 7.98 1.12
C ILE A 421 9.67 6.92 1.91
N GLY A 422 8.95 6.10 2.68
CA GLY A 422 9.54 5.04 3.49
C GLY A 422 10.32 4.04 2.65
N THR A 423 9.68 3.45 1.63
CA THR A 423 10.30 2.46 0.75
C THR A 423 11.50 3.03 -0.01
N SER A 424 11.40 4.25 -0.53
CA SER A 424 12.50 4.93 -1.21
C SER A 424 13.68 5.20 -0.26
N SER A 425 13.42 5.71 0.96
CA SER A 425 14.46 6.00 1.95
C SER A 425 15.29 4.78 2.29
N VAL A 426 14.63 3.62 2.44
CA VAL A 426 15.33 2.37 2.71
C VAL A 426 16.14 1.90 1.50
N GLY A 427 15.62 2.00 0.28
CA GLY A 427 16.37 1.70 -0.93
C GLY A 427 17.67 2.49 -1.01
N VAL A 428 17.62 3.79 -0.66
CA VAL A 428 18.80 4.66 -0.57
C VAL A 428 19.81 4.15 0.46
N LEU A 429 19.36 3.86 1.68
CA LEU A 429 20.24 3.40 2.75
C LEU A 429 20.94 2.08 2.38
N VAL A 430 20.18 1.10 1.87
CA VAL A 430 20.74 -0.19 1.44
C VAL A 430 21.78 -0.01 0.34
N SER A 431 21.48 0.76 -0.69
CA SER A 431 22.41 1.00 -1.79
C SER A 431 23.66 1.72 -1.31
N ARG A 432 23.52 2.78 -0.49
CA ARG A 432 24.65 3.54 0.05
C ARG A 432 25.57 2.68 0.93
N TYR A 433 25.01 1.92 1.87
CA TYR A 433 25.79 1.04 2.71
C TYR A 433 26.46 -0.08 1.90
N SER A 434 25.76 -0.64 0.90
CA SER A 434 26.35 -1.62 -0.01
C SER A 434 27.58 -1.06 -0.73
N GLN A 435 27.51 0.17 -1.25
CA GLN A 435 28.64 0.84 -1.90
C GLN A 435 29.79 1.09 -0.93
N VAL A 436 29.51 1.55 0.28
CA VAL A 436 30.52 1.78 1.32
C VAL A 436 31.24 0.48 1.66
N TYR A 437 30.49 -0.61 1.92
CA TYR A 437 31.11 -1.90 2.24
C TYR A 437 31.84 -2.50 1.04
N GLN A 438 31.35 -2.34 -0.18
CA GLN A 438 32.08 -2.74 -1.39
C GLN A 438 33.44 -2.00 -1.48
N THR A 439 33.45 -0.69 -1.22
CA THR A 439 34.70 0.09 -1.22
C THR A 439 35.69 -0.43 -0.16
N TYR A 440 35.22 -0.72 1.04
CA TYR A 440 36.05 -1.34 2.08
C TYR A 440 36.59 -2.71 1.66
N LEU A 441 35.76 -3.56 1.06
CA LEU A 441 36.17 -4.88 0.60
C LEU A 441 37.16 -4.80 -0.56
N VAL A 442 36.93 -3.90 -1.52
CA VAL A 442 37.85 -3.67 -2.66
C VAL A 442 39.22 -3.17 -2.17
N GLY A 443 39.28 -2.33 -1.14
CA GLY A 443 40.55 -1.89 -0.54
C GLY A 443 41.39 -3.05 -0.01
N ASN A 444 40.78 -4.18 0.33
CA ASN A 444 41.50 -5.40 0.77
C ASN A 444 41.85 -6.36 -0.38
N LEU A 445 41.42 -6.09 -1.63
CA LEU A 445 41.72 -6.88 -2.80
C LEU A 445 43.05 -6.42 -3.45
N THR A 446 44.14 -6.62 -2.77
CA THR A 446 45.47 -6.29 -3.30
C THR A 446 46.08 -7.47 -4.03
N SER A 447 46.94 -7.19 -5.03
CA SER A 447 47.64 -8.22 -5.82
C SER A 447 48.55 -9.10 -4.94
N THR A 448 48.91 -8.64 -3.75
CA THR A 448 49.70 -9.36 -2.74
C THR A 448 48.87 -10.39 -1.94
N ASN A 449 47.54 -10.32 -2.01
CA ASN A 449 46.66 -11.27 -1.33
C ASN A 449 46.61 -12.59 -2.13
N SER A 450 47.21 -13.65 -1.58
CA SER A 450 47.30 -14.97 -2.22
C SER A 450 45.93 -15.61 -2.51
N VAL A 451 44.94 -15.40 -1.62
CA VAL A 451 43.56 -15.90 -1.78
C VAL A 451 42.86 -15.19 -2.93
N TYR A 452 43.04 -13.88 -3.07
CA TYR A 452 42.53 -13.10 -4.18
C TYR A 452 43.12 -13.59 -5.51
N SER A 453 44.43 -13.73 -5.61
CA SER A 453 45.12 -14.15 -6.81
C SER A 453 44.71 -15.57 -7.25
N GLN A 454 44.54 -16.50 -6.31
CA GLN A 454 44.10 -17.86 -6.59
C GLN A 454 42.62 -17.87 -7.13
N LYS A 455 41.73 -17.09 -6.48
CA LYS A 455 40.33 -17.01 -6.87
C LYS A 455 40.16 -16.31 -8.21
N LEU A 456 40.92 -15.24 -8.47
CA LEU A 456 40.96 -14.57 -9.75
C LEU A 456 41.41 -15.53 -10.88
N THR A 457 42.51 -16.27 -10.64
CA THR A 457 43.02 -17.27 -11.59
C THR A 457 42.00 -18.39 -11.87
N SER A 458 41.25 -18.84 -10.85
CA SER A 458 40.20 -19.85 -11.02
C SER A 458 39.03 -19.35 -11.85
N ILE A 459 38.59 -18.10 -11.62
CA ILE A 459 37.51 -17.45 -12.39
C ILE A 459 37.95 -17.23 -13.85
N VAL A 460 39.16 -16.74 -14.08
CA VAL A 460 39.72 -16.58 -15.43
C VAL A 460 39.78 -17.92 -16.19
N LYS A 461 40.25 -18.99 -15.53
CA LYS A 461 40.24 -20.34 -16.11
C LYS A 461 38.83 -20.83 -16.45
N PHE A 462 37.87 -20.61 -15.54
CA PHE A 462 36.48 -20.99 -15.80
C PHE A 462 35.89 -20.24 -17.01
N LEU A 463 36.09 -18.93 -17.09
CA LEU A 463 35.58 -18.09 -18.17
C LEU A 463 36.28 -18.46 -19.53
N SER A 464 37.57 -18.75 -19.50
CA SER A 464 38.30 -19.17 -20.71
C SER A 464 37.87 -20.59 -21.20
N SER A 465 37.54 -21.49 -20.26
CA SER A 465 37.03 -22.84 -20.62
C SER A 465 35.57 -22.77 -21.12
N ALA A 466 34.81 -21.77 -20.74
CA ALA A 466 33.42 -21.56 -21.21
C ALA A 466 33.32 -20.84 -22.55
N GLY A 467 34.40 -20.68 -23.31
CA GLY A 467 34.42 -20.16 -24.68
C GLY A 467 34.47 -18.64 -24.84
N GLY A 468 34.69 -17.91 -23.75
CA GLY A 468 34.90 -16.47 -23.80
C GLY A 468 36.32 -16.11 -24.18
N ARG A 469 36.59 -15.62 -25.43
CA ARG A 469 37.84 -14.94 -25.75
C ARG A 469 37.90 -13.61 -25.00
N LEU A 470 38.52 -13.65 -23.84
CA LEU A 470 38.90 -12.39 -23.14
C LEU A 470 40.09 -11.80 -23.90
N CYS A 471 39.84 -10.77 -24.70
CA CYS A 471 40.89 -9.91 -25.22
C CYS A 471 41.51 -9.11 -24.08
N TYR A 472 42.57 -9.60 -23.48
CA TYR A 472 43.44 -8.79 -22.64
C TYR A 472 44.34 -7.95 -23.54
N GLY A 473 44.01 -6.67 -23.73
CA GLY A 473 44.98 -5.68 -24.18
C GLY A 473 45.77 -5.16 -22.98
N PRO A 474 47.09 -5.10 -23.04
CA PRO A 474 47.87 -4.50 -21.95
C PRO A 474 47.75 -2.98 -21.99
N LYS A 475 47.30 -2.39 -20.90
CA LYS A 475 47.63 -1.02 -20.50
C LYS A 475 47.83 -0.95 -18.98
#